data_d0741053a3925b3c72f3e0710190a0cc
#
_entry.id   d0741053a3925b3c72f3e0710190a0cc
#
_cell.length_a   1.000
_cell.length_b   1.000
_cell.length_c   1.000
_cell.angle_alpha   90.00
_cell.angle_beta   90.00
_cell.angle_gamma   90.00
#
_symmetry.space_group_name_H-M   'P 1'
#
loop_
_entity.id
_entity.type
_entity.pdbx_description
1 polymer ?
#
loop_
_entity_poly.entity_id
_entity_poly.type
_entity_poly.pdbx_seq_one_letter_code
_entity_poly.pdbx_strand_id
1 'polypeptide(L)'
;TINGSVQIEEDVIIGGGSIINGPCYIGRGTYIGNNVLVRKNTSIGSDCVIGFDVELRNCVLFDKVKVGRLSFIGDSVIGEDVEVGSGIMTVNNQMTGEMVKVNINGQIVDSGLIKLGAFIGDRTKVGASNTLAPGTIIPAGRFVPHHVSL
;
A
#
# COMPACT_ATOMS: atom_id res chain seq x y z
N THR A 1 -13.29 5.31 13.79
CA THR A 1 -13.98 4.06 14.20
C THR A 1 -13.02 2.88 14.06
N ILE A 2 -12.94 2.07 15.11
CA ILE A 2 -12.10 0.87 15.14
C ILE A 2 -13.02 -0.33 15.32
N ASN A 3 -12.93 -1.29 14.41
CA ASN A 3 -13.77 -2.48 14.43
C ASN A 3 -12.90 -3.75 14.42
N GLY A 4 -13.25 -4.72 15.25
CA GLY A 4 -12.56 -6.00 15.29
C GLY A 4 -11.22 -5.94 16.04
N SER A 5 -10.34 -6.89 15.76
CA SER A 5 -9.06 -7.01 16.42
C SER A 5 -8.03 -6.07 15.77
N VAL A 6 -7.67 -5.00 16.46
CA VAL A 6 -6.66 -4.03 15.99
C VAL A 6 -5.64 -3.82 17.09
N GLN A 7 -4.38 -4.08 16.77
CA GLN A 7 -3.27 -3.76 17.66
C GLN A 7 -2.64 -2.44 17.23
N ILE A 8 -2.64 -1.48 18.14
CA ILE A 8 -2.11 -0.13 17.91
C ILE A 8 -0.99 0.10 18.92
N GLU A 9 0.20 0.36 18.43
CA GLU A 9 1.36 0.63 19.28
C GLU A 9 1.38 2.07 19.79
N GLU A 10 2.39 2.41 20.59
CA GLU A 10 2.54 3.72 21.20
C GLU A 10 2.71 4.84 20.15
N ASP A 11 2.30 6.04 20.51
CA ASP A 11 2.52 7.27 19.73
C ASP A 11 1.86 7.24 18.33
N VAL A 12 0.87 6.39 18.11
CA VAL A 12 0.07 6.38 16.88
C VAL A 12 -0.98 7.49 16.94
N ILE A 13 -1.10 8.23 15.85
CA ILE A 13 -2.12 9.26 15.69
C ILE A 13 -3.06 8.82 14.57
N ILE A 14 -4.37 8.85 14.85
CA ILE A 14 -5.41 8.49 13.87
C ILE A 14 -6.34 9.70 13.69
N GLY A 15 -6.37 10.21 12.46
CA GLY A 15 -7.20 11.35 12.09
C GLY A 15 -8.69 11.05 12.09
N GLY A 16 -9.48 12.11 12.22
CA GLY A 16 -10.94 12.01 12.24
C GLY A 16 -11.52 11.44 10.95
N GLY A 17 -12.63 10.72 11.08
CA GLY A 17 -13.30 10.07 9.96
C GLY A 17 -12.67 8.77 9.48
N SER A 18 -11.51 8.40 10.04
CA SER A 18 -10.83 7.17 9.65
C SER A 18 -11.54 5.94 10.24
N ILE A 19 -11.53 4.87 9.46
CA ILE A 19 -12.12 3.57 9.81
C ILE A 19 -11.05 2.51 9.71
N ILE A 20 -10.86 1.75 10.79
CA ILE A 20 -9.88 0.66 10.84
C ILE A 20 -10.63 -0.63 11.14
N ASN A 21 -10.63 -1.54 10.19
CA ASN A 21 -11.29 -2.84 10.29
C ASN A 21 -10.25 -3.94 10.43
N GLY A 22 -10.19 -4.53 11.61
CA GLY A 22 -9.28 -5.64 11.91
C GLY A 22 -9.65 -6.98 11.24
N PRO A 23 -8.73 -7.93 11.27
CA PRO A 23 -7.46 -7.86 11.99
C PRO A 23 -6.45 -6.93 11.32
N CYS A 24 -5.85 -6.04 12.11
CA CYS A 24 -4.84 -5.07 11.65
C CYS A 24 -3.79 -4.81 12.73
N TYR A 25 -2.62 -4.42 12.29
CA TYR A 25 -1.53 -3.95 13.13
C TYR A 25 -1.07 -2.56 12.68
N ILE A 26 -0.85 -1.66 13.62
CA ILE A 26 -0.32 -0.32 13.36
C ILE A 26 0.87 -0.09 14.28
N GLY A 27 2.04 0.06 13.68
CA GLY A 27 3.32 0.22 14.37
C GLY A 27 3.49 1.59 15.01
N ARG A 28 4.45 1.63 15.94
CA ARG A 28 4.76 2.80 16.77
C ARG A 28 5.03 4.05 15.93
N GLY A 29 4.52 5.18 16.37
CA GLY A 29 4.80 6.49 15.78
C GLY A 29 4.14 6.74 14.43
N THR A 30 3.31 5.83 13.95
CA THR A 30 2.63 5.96 12.67
C THR A 30 1.51 6.99 12.74
N TYR A 31 1.43 7.81 11.70
CA TYR A 31 0.37 8.80 11.52
C TYR A 31 -0.60 8.32 10.44
N ILE A 32 -1.86 8.16 10.84
CA ILE A 32 -2.98 7.89 9.93
C ILE A 32 -3.74 9.19 9.76
N GLY A 33 -3.84 9.68 8.54
CA GLY A 33 -4.54 10.92 8.23
C GLY A 33 -6.05 10.83 8.39
N ASN A 34 -6.75 11.86 7.95
CA ASN A 34 -8.20 11.90 8.01
C ASN A 34 -8.84 11.05 6.89
N ASN A 35 -9.99 10.47 7.17
CA ASN A 35 -10.81 9.70 6.21
C ASN A 35 -10.05 8.52 5.59
N VAL A 36 -9.12 7.92 6.30
CA VAL A 36 -8.40 6.73 5.86
C VAL A 36 -9.25 5.49 6.13
N LEU A 37 -9.31 4.58 5.16
CA LEU A 37 -9.92 3.28 5.34
C LEU A 37 -8.84 2.20 5.37
N VAL A 38 -8.62 1.62 6.54
CA VAL A 38 -7.75 0.43 6.69
C VAL A 38 -8.64 -0.78 6.77
N ARG A 39 -8.53 -1.64 5.77
CA ARG A 39 -9.31 -2.88 5.72
C ARG A 39 -8.51 -4.05 6.30
N LYS A 40 -9.22 -5.12 6.59
CA LYS A 40 -8.69 -6.31 7.27
C LYS A 40 -7.41 -6.87 6.63
N ASN A 41 -6.64 -7.54 7.44
CA ASN A 41 -5.37 -8.20 7.07
C ASN A 41 -4.31 -7.19 6.60
N THR A 42 -4.27 -6.02 7.23
CA THR A 42 -3.29 -4.98 6.92
C THR A 42 -2.33 -4.81 8.09
N SER A 43 -1.05 -4.79 7.78
CA SER A 43 0.00 -4.52 8.74
C SER A 43 0.76 -3.26 8.32
N ILE A 44 0.80 -2.28 9.19
CA ILE A 44 1.51 -1.00 8.97
C ILE A 44 2.66 -0.95 9.96
N GLY A 45 3.87 -0.77 9.47
CA GLY A 45 5.06 -0.67 10.28
C GLY A 45 5.14 0.59 11.13
N SER A 46 6.31 0.84 11.69
CA SER A 46 6.57 2.00 12.53
C SER A 46 6.90 3.24 11.70
N ASP A 47 6.58 4.41 12.25
CA ASP A 47 6.92 5.72 11.67
C ASP A 47 6.42 5.91 10.22
N CYS A 48 5.31 5.27 9.88
CA CYS A 48 4.66 5.45 8.59
C CYS A 48 3.78 6.71 8.59
N VAL A 49 3.54 7.25 7.40
CA VAL A 49 2.61 8.36 7.19
C VAL A 49 1.61 7.94 6.11
N ILE A 50 0.35 7.85 6.50
CA ILE A 50 -0.74 7.52 5.59
C ILE A 50 -1.57 8.77 5.37
N GLY A 51 -1.61 9.24 4.14
CA GLY A 51 -2.25 10.51 3.78
C GLY A 51 -3.76 10.48 3.80
N PHE A 52 -4.35 11.64 3.57
CA PHE A 52 -5.81 11.84 3.54
C PHE A 52 -6.48 10.93 2.49
N ASP A 53 -7.59 10.32 2.89
CA ASP A 53 -8.47 9.55 1.98
C ASP A 53 -7.74 8.39 1.27
N VAL A 54 -6.81 7.75 1.96
CA VAL A 54 -6.12 6.55 1.49
C VAL A 54 -6.92 5.31 1.89
N GLU A 55 -6.98 4.34 0.99
CA GLU A 55 -7.50 3.01 1.30
C GLU A 55 -6.37 1.99 1.29
N LEU A 56 -6.25 1.21 2.37
CA LEU A 56 -5.34 0.08 2.50
C LEU A 56 -6.13 -1.21 2.67
N ARG A 57 -5.76 -2.25 1.93
CA ARG A 57 -6.45 -3.54 1.96
C ARG A 57 -5.47 -4.70 1.85
N ASN A 58 -5.50 -5.61 2.82
CA ASN A 58 -4.75 -6.86 2.75
C ASN A 58 -3.30 -6.64 2.29
N CYS A 59 -2.59 -5.74 2.95
CA CYS A 59 -1.25 -5.35 2.54
C CYS A 59 -0.29 -5.24 3.73
N VAL A 60 0.99 -5.28 3.41
CA VAL A 60 2.07 -5.08 4.38
C VAL A 60 2.85 -3.84 3.97
N LEU A 61 2.90 -2.88 4.87
CA LEU A 61 3.79 -1.72 4.78
C LEU A 61 4.88 -1.89 5.84
N PHE A 62 6.12 -1.90 5.42
CA PHE A 62 7.25 -1.93 6.36
C PHE A 62 7.43 -0.56 7.02
N ASP A 63 8.53 -0.34 7.73
CA ASP A 63 8.73 0.90 8.48
C ASP A 63 9.01 2.10 7.55
N LYS A 64 8.65 3.29 8.02
CA LYS A 64 8.93 4.57 7.35
C LYS A 64 8.33 4.68 5.95
N VAL A 65 7.23 4.00 5.69
CA VAL A 65 6.51 4.13 4.42
C VAL A 65 5.64 5.38 4.46
N LYS A 66 5.67 6.15 3.37
CA LYS A 66 4.78 7.30 3.18
C LYS A 66 3.85 7.02 2.00
N VAL A 67 2.56 7.12 2.24
CA VAL A 67 1.53 6.96 1.22
C VAL A 67 0.82 8.29 1.02
N GLY A 68 0.92 8.85 -0.16
CA GLY A 68 0.27 10.11 -0.53
C GLY A 68 -1.25 9.97 -0.59
N ARG A 69 -1.92 11.09 -0.43
CA ARG A 69 -3.39 11.18 -0.41
C ARG A 69 -4.05 10.55 -1.63
N LEU A 70 -5.30 10.11 -1.46
CA LEU A 70 -6.14 9.62 -2.57
C LEU A 70 -5.54 8.38 -3.26
N SER A 71 -4.83 7.56 -2.52
CA SER A 71 -4.20 6.34 -3.04
C SER A 71 -4.95 5.10 -2.58
N PHE A 72 -4.88 4.05 -3.40
CA PHE A 72 -5.30 2.70 -3.04
C PHE A 72 -4.10 1.75 -3.07
N ILE A 73 -3.82 1.12 -1.94
CA ILE A 73 -2.81 0.07 -1.83
C ILE A 73 -3.50 -1.21 -1.38
N GLY A 74 -3.59 -2.17 -2.28
CA GLY A 74 -4.28 -3.43 -2.00
C GLY A 74 -3.47 -4.64 -2.42
N ASP A 75 -3.53 -5.70 -1.61
CA ASP A 75 -2.90 -6.99 -1.88
C ASP A 75 -1.42 -6.85 -2.27
N SER A 76 -0.71 -5.98 -1.56
CA SER A 76 0.63 -5.50 -1.91
C SER A 76 1.60 -5.62 -0.74
N VAL A 77 2.88 -5.61 -1.07
CA VAL A 77 3.96 -5.53 -0.08
C VAL A 77 4.84 -4.32 -0.42
N ILE A 78 4.95 -3.40 0.53
CA ILE A 78 5.70 -2.16 0.37
C ILE A 78 6.89 -2.18 1.32
N GLY A 79 8.08 -2.10 0.78
CA GLY A 79 9.32 -2.15 1.53
C GLY A 79 9.58 -0.95 2.43
N GLU A 80 10.67 -1.02 3.19
CA GLU A 80 11.06 0.02 4.14
C GLU A 80 11.45 1.31 3.42
N ASP A 81 11.09 2.44 4.02
CA ASP A 81 11.45 3.78 3.55
C ASP A 81 11.03 4.04 2.09
N VAL A 82 9.89 3.48 1.71
CA VAL A 82 9.26 3.71 0.40
C VAL A 82 8.35 4.93 0.51
N GLU A 83 8.38 5.76 -0.50
CA GLU A 83 7.46 6.87 -0.65
C GLU A 83 6.63 6.68 -1.92
N VAL A 84 5.33 6.61 -1.76
CA VAL A 84 4.39 6.65 -2.90
C VAL A 84 3.65 7.97 -2.89
N GLY A 85 3.63 8.61 -4.05
CA GLY A 85 2.99 9.90 -4.22
C GLY A 85 1.46 9.82 -4.16
N SER A 86 0.83 10.95 -4.38
CA SER A 86 -0.63 11.05 -4.35
C SER A 86 -1.27 10.36 -5.55
N GLY A 87 -2.46 9.81 -5.35
CA GLY A 87 -3.23 9.21 -6.44
C GLY A 87 -2.62 7.94 -7.03
N ILE A 88 -1.92 7.15 -6.21
CA ILE A 88 -1.40 5.85 -6.64
C ILE A 88 -2.51 4.82 -6.58
N MET A 89 -2.59 4.01 -7.64
CA MET A 89 -3.53 2.90 -7.71
C MET A 89 -2.78 1.59 -7.94
N THR A 90 -2.84 0.68 -6.99
CA THR A 90 -2.41 -0.70 -7.22
C THR A 90 -3.60 -1.49 -7.76
N VAL A 91 -3.63 -1.76 -9.06
CA VAL A 91 -4.65 -2.63 -9.63
C VAL A 91 -4.38 -4.05 -9.13
N ASN A 92 -5.36 -4.66 -8.50
CA ASN A 92 -5.14 -5.91 -7.76
C ASN A 92 -5.85 -7.13 -8.35
N ASN A 93 -6.47 -7.00 -9.51
CA ASN A 93 -7.10 -8.14 -10.19
C ASN A 93 -7.11 -7.94 -11.70
N GLN A 94 -7.16 -9.04 -12.42
CA GLN A 94 -7.38 -9.03 -13.87
C GLN A 94 -8.87 -8.87 -14.17
N MET A 95 -9.21 -8.02 -15.14
CA MET A 95 -10.62 -7.84 -15.56
C MET A 95 -11.21 -9.12 -16.15
N THR A 96 -10.36 -9.98 -16.67
CA THR A 96 -10.76 -11.29 -17.23
C THR A 96 -11.13 -12.30 -16.15
N GLY A 97 -10.82 -12.02 -14.88
CA GLY A 97 -11.00 -12.96 -13.77
C GLY A 97 -9.90 -14.02 -13.67
N GLU A 98 -8.87 -13.94 -14.50
CA GLU A 98 -7.73 -14.85 -14.46
C GLU A 98 -6.85 -14.58 -13.24
N MET A 99 -6.08 -15.59 -12.84
CA MET A 99 -5.06 -15.43 -11.80
C MET A 99 -3.97 -14.47 -12.23
N VAL A 100 -3.45 -13.70 -11.28
CA VAL A 100 -2.40 -12.72 -11.56
C VAL A 100 -1.08 -13.43 -11.83
N LYS A 101 -0.43 -13.05 -12.91
CA LYS A 101 0.91 -13.52 -13.27
C LYS A 101 1.95 -12.48 -12.90
N VAL A 102 3.11 -12.95 -12.48
CA VAL A 102 4.23 -12.10 -12.04
C VAL A 102 5.45 -12.40 -12.91
N ASN A 103 6.11 -11.35 -13.39
CA ASN A 103 7.38 -11.48 -14.10
C ASN A 103 8.53 -11.40 -13.09
N ILE A 104 9.21 -12.52 -12.89
CA ILE A 104 10.36 -12.62 -11.98
C ILE A 104 11.61 -12.86 -12.84
N ASN A 105 12.43 -11.83 -13.01
CA ASN A 105 13.66 -11.89 -13.80
C ASN A 105 13.46 -12.44 -15.22
N GLY A 106 12.38 -12.01 -15.89
CA GLY A 106 12.05 -12.44 -17.24
C GLY A 106 11.24 -13.73 -17.34
N GLN A 107 11.02 -14.40 -16.23
CA GLN A 107 10.19 -15.60 -16.18
C GLN A 107 8.78 -15.25 -15.66
N ILE A 108 7.75 -15.62 -16.41
CA ILE A 108 6.36 -15.42 -16.01
C ILE A 108 5.94 -16.58 -15.10
N VAL A 109 5.52 -16.24 -13.90
CA VAL A 109 5.08 -17.18 -12.88
C VAL A 109 3.62 -16.91 -12.54
N ASP A 110 2.81 -17.94 -12.52
CA ASP A 110 1.43 -17.85 -12.05
C ASP A 110 1.45 -17.73 -10.51
N SER A 111 0.85 -16.66 -9.99
CA SER A 111 0.80 -16.44 -8.54
C SER A 111 -0.15 -17.39 -7.81
N GLY A 112 -1.08 -18.01 -8.51
CA GLY A 112 -2.16 -18.78 -7.90
C GLY A 112 -3.19 -17.91 -7.18
N LEU A 113 -3.15 -16.59 -7.36
CA LEU A 113 -4.01 -15.62 -6.69
C LEU A 113 -4.85 -14.83 -7.69
N ILE A 114 -6.13 -14.69 -7.38
CA ILE A 114 -7.04 -13.81 -8.15
C ILE A 114 -6.76 -12.34 -7.84
N LYS A 115 -6.32 -12.05 -6.60
CA LYS A 115 -5.99 -10.69 -6.18
C LYS A 115 -4.53 -10.63 -5.75
N LEU A 116 -3.78 -9.77 -6.43
CA LEU A 116 -2.39 -9.47 -6.13
C LEU A 116 -2.07 -8.09 -6.69
N GLY A 117 -1.56 -7.20 -5.86
CA GLY A 117 -1.16 -5.85 -6.23
C GLY A 117 0.31 -5.75 -6.61
N ALA A 118 1.05 -4.88 -5.96
CA ALA A 118 2.43 -4.58 -6.26
C ALA A 118 3.40 -4.99 -5.15
N PHE A 119 4.62 -5.27 -5.55
CA PHE A 119 5.77 -5.44 -4.65
C PHE A 119 6.73 -4.28 -4.91
N ILE A 120 6.90 -3.41 -3.92
CA ILE A 120 7.78 -2.25 -4.04
C ILE A 120 8.96 -2.41 -3.08
N GLY A 121 10.15 -2.48 -3.63
CA GLY A 121 11.38 -2.68 -2.86
C GLY A 121 11.77 -1.46 -2.04
N ASP A 122 12.63 -1.68 -1.05
CA ASP A 122 13.04 -0.65 -0.09
C ASP A 122 13.59 0.62 -0.77
N ARG A 123 13.37 1.76 -0.15
CA ARG A 123 13.91 3.07 -0.57
C ARG A 123 13.51 3.48 -2.00
N THR A 124 12.43 2.94 -2.49
CA THR A 124 11.86 3.32 -3.80
C THR A 124 10.96 4.53 -3.64
N LYS A 125 10.97 5.40 -4.63
CA LYS A 125 10.04 6.52 -4.73
C LYS A 125 9.17 6.35 -5.97
N VAL A 126 7.87 6.33 -5.78
CA VAL A 126 6.89 6.24 -6.87
C VAL A 126 6.15 7.56 -6.93
N GLY A 127 6.31 8.27 -8.04
CA GLY A 127 5.67 9.57 -8.25
C GLY A 127 4.15 9.49 -8.33
N ALA A 128 3.52 10.63 -8.22
CA ALA A 128 2.06 10.76 -8.21
C ALA A 128 1.38 10.23 -9.48
N SER A 129 0.13 9.83 -9.33
CA SER A 129 -0.78 9.44 -10.43
C SER A 129 -0.34 8.21 -11.23
N ASN A 130 0.56 7.40 -10.68
CA ASN A 130 0.92 6.13 -11.31
C ASN A 130 -0.11 5.05 -10.98
N THR A 131 -0.50 4.32 -12.00
CA THR A 131 -1.31 3.12 -11.88
C THR A 131 -0.41 1.90 -12.10
N LEU A 132 -0.34 1.03 -11.10
CA LEU A 132 0.51 -0.15 -11.15
C LEU A 132 -0.34 -1.37 -11.50
N ALA A 133 0.05 -2.08 -12.55
CA ALA A 133 -0.64 -3.30 -12.98
C ALA A 133 -0.53 -4.41 -11.92
N PRO A 134 -1.48 -5.36 -11.90
CA PRO A 134 -1.42 -6.49 -10.97
C PRO A 134 -0.09 -7.25 -11.10
N GLY A 135 0.52 -7.56 -9.96
CA GLY A 135 1.79 -8.30 -9.93
C GLY A 135 3.03 -7.46 -10.27
N THR A 136 2.93 -6.15 -10.35
CA THR A 136 4.08 -5.27 -10.60
C THR A 136 5.16 -5.45 -9.52
N ILE A 137 6.40 -5.59 -9.95
CA ILE A 137 7.58 -5.60 -9.07
C ILE A 137 8.42 -4.38 -9.39
N ILE A 138 8.66 -3.54 -8.40
CA ILE A 138 9.59 -2.41 -8.49
C ILE A 138 10.77 -2.72 -7.57
N PRO A 139 11.98 -2.93 -8.10
CA PRO A 139 13.15 -3.22 -7.27
C PRO A 139 13.50 -2.07 -6.33
N ALA A 140 14.26 -2.39 -5.26
CA ALA A 140 14.71 -1.41 -4.29
C ALA A 140 15.51 -0.26 -4.92
N GLY A 141 15.39 0.93 -4.32
CA GLY A 141 16.16 2.10 -4.72
C GLY A 141 15.78 2.71 -6.06
N ARG A 142 14.60 2.39 -6.58
CA ARG A 142 14.12 2.93 -7.86
C ARG A 142 13.42 4.26 -7.67
N PHE A 143 13.39 5.02 -8.74
CA PHE A 143 12.64 6.26 -8.86
C PHE A 143 11.70 6.16 -10.07
N VAL A 144 10.40 6.22 -9.81
CA VAL A 144 9.36 6.26 -10.84
C VAL A 144 8.81 7.68 -10.89
N PRO A 145 8.94 8.40 -12.02
CA PRO A 145 8.48 9.79 -12.12
C PRO A 145 6.97 9.92 -11.94
N HIS A 146 6.53 11.13 -11.61
CA HIS A 146 5.09 11.45 -11.65
C HIS A 146 4.53 11.19 -13.06
N HIS A 147 3.32 10.63 -13.10
CA HIS A 147 2.59 10.50 -14.37
C HIS A 147 1.67 11.70 -14.53
N VAL A 148 2.20 12.79 -15.09
CA VAL A 148 1.49 14.06 -15.25
C VAL A 148 1.46 14.50 -16.72
N SER A 149 0.38 15.21 -17.08
CA SER A 149 0.25 15.86 -18.38
C SER A 149 0.48 17.37 -18.20
N LEU A 150 1.14 18.00 -19.15
CA LEU A 150 1.35 19.43 -19.19
C LEU A 150 0.28 20.12 -20.03
#